data_7c56abef0da323c2f0a2d3d3e932740a
#
_entry.id   7c56abef0da323c2f0a2d3d3e932740a
#
_cell.length_a   1.000
_cell.length_b   1.000
_cell.length_c   1.000
_cell.angle_alpha   90.00
_cell.angle_beta   90.00
_cell.angle_gamma   90.00
#
_symmetry.space_group_name_H-M   'P 1'
#
loop_
_entity.id
_entity.type
_entity.pdbx_description
1 polymer ?
#
loop_
_entity_poly.entity_id
_entity_poly.type
_entity_poly.pdbx_seq_one_letter_code
_entity_poly.pdbx_strand_id
1 'polypeptide(L)'
;MEGVFSIMKNISRSAAAVLALSSMLTCAYSCSKSSGSDDSSTAPTTQVITTEPVNLGNPMEITWLADYDLNPQSPNEERPAALAAFEDNYGGKVKYIQTSSGEMLTKLSEMLNAGEEVDMFPYDTSAVPSGVMRNQFAPLDDVYDELGMNISGLWDDMKGTIESYSYNGKHYVIPYKLSSPFMITYSRKLMQEEELADPYELYQNDQWNWDIFMEMMEKFTSKVPPLSRYGITGDFGQALLQSTGKNVVLYDGKKFSSNLSDPSIEKAELLMQDIAAKSLYNPKWKSSFPNNGATLFFASKDWSLAESNANNPDMDLMVVPFPKATDADKYCITCDINAKMLVANSKKAKGVATYIMCERYAAKDQKYLDAAKQRALTAKNSLLGTPEAFITEEQYDAIQSYLDTSKFTPANDFAYGMGEKMHSYGEYTYDTRGAMENLTTALLEPAEPVDTWEKLRDYVKPVIDKEIEAFNK
;
A
#
# COMPACT_ATOMS: atom_id res chain seq x y z
N MET A 1 -23.61 -5.31 27.32
CA MET A 1 -22.77 -5.82 26.23
C MET A 1 -22.38 -4.73 25.20
N GLU A 2 -22.92 -3.53 25.28
CA GLU A 2 -22.62 -2.40 24.36
C GLU A 2 -21.31 -1.62 24.68
N GLY A 3 -20.78 -1.74 25.89
CA GLY A 3 -19.58 -0.97 26.28
C GLY A 3 -18.23 -1.57 25.85
N VAL A 4 -18.17 -2.85 25.48
CA VAL A 4 -16.94 -3.55 25.10
C VAL A 4 -16.63 -3.39 23.60
N PHE A 5 -17.65 -3.24 22.78
CA PHE A 5 -17.48 -3.03 21.32
C PHE A 5 -16.95 -1.64 20.95
N SER A 6 -17.20 -0.62 21.78
CA SER A 6 -16.68 0.75 21.51
C SER A 6 -15.17 0.87 21.74
N ILE A 7 -14.60 0.05 22.61
CA ILE A 7 -13.16 0.09 22.93
C ILE A 7 -12.35 -0.62 21.84
N MET A 8 -12.90 -1.66 21.24
CA MET A 8 -12.21 -2.39 20.15
C MET A 8 -12.17 -1.62 18.82
N LYS A 9 -13.15 -0.76 18.55
CA LYS A 9 -13.16 0.13 17.37
C LYS A 9 -12.00 1.13 17.34
N ASN A 10 -11.51 1.56 18.49
CA ASN A 10 -10.42 2.53 18.58
C ASN A 10 -9.02 1.90 18.49
N ILE A 11 -8.90 0.58 18.75
CA ILE A 11 -7.60 -0.10 18.75
C ILE A 11 -7.17 -0.47 17.31
N SER A 12 -8.09 -0.85 16.43
CA SER A 12 -7.77 -1.21 15.05
C SER A 12 -7.35 -0.01 14.17
N ARG A 13 -7.83 1.19 14.49
CA ARG A 13 -7.46 2.42 13.77
C ARG A 13 -6.10 3.00 14.20
N SER A 14 -5.68 2.73 15.44
CA SER A 14 -4.40 3.22 15.96
C SER A 14 -3.20 2.35 15.56
N ALA A 15 -3.39 1.08 15.23
CA ALA A 15 -2.30 0.16 14.89
C ALA A 15 -1.65 0.48 13.53
N ALA A 16 -2.41 0.95 12.55
CA ALA A 16 -1.87 1.32 11.24
C ALA A 16 -1.05 2.61 11.25
N ALA A 17 -1.40 3.57 12.12
CA ALA A 17 -0.68 4.84 12.26
C ALA A 17 0.63 4.72 13.07
N VAL A 18 0.73 3.72 13.97
CA VAL A 18 1.86 3.59 14.92
C VAL A 18 3.07 2.88 14.32
N LEU A 19 2.91 2.10 13.23
CA LEU A 19 4.04 1.44 12.56
C LEU A 19 4.95 2.38 11.76
N ALA A 20 4.53 3.60 11.49
CA ALA A 20 5.38 4.64 10.89
C ALA A 20 6.26 5.39 11.92
N LEU A 21 6.03 5.20 13.22
CA LEU A 21 6.59 6.06 14.30
C LEU A 21 7.52 5.37 15.29
N SER A 22 7.77 4.07 15.21
CA SER A 22 8.56 3.37 16.23
C SER A 22 9.85 2.74 15.71
N SER A 23 10.83 3.53 15.28
CA SER A 23 12.19 3.01 15.13
C SER A 23 13.24 4.08 15.36
N MET A 24 13.54 4.34 16.64
CA MET A 24 14.73 5.08 17.01
C MET A 24 15.41 4.42 18.19
N LEU A 25 16.56 3.87 17.95
CA LEU A 25 17.58 3.67 18.98
C LEU A 25 18.98 3.86 18.39
N THR A 26 19.71 4.68 19.07
CA THR A 26 21.08 5.12 18.86
C THR A 26 22.10 4.00 18.92
N CYS A 27 23.09 4.01 18.00
CA CYS A 27 24.41 3.45 18.28
C CYS A 27 25.50 4.39 17.81
N ALA A 28 26.24 4.94 18.78
CA ALA A 28 27.52 5.55 18.55
C ALA A 28 28.57 4.46 18.32
N TYR A 29 29.38 4.58 17.28
CA TYR A 29 30.60 3.78 17.14
C TYR A 29 31.80 4.62 16.76
N SER A 30 32.82 4.39 17.56
CA SER A 30 34.15 4.96 17.56
C SER A 30 35.01 4.44 16.40
N CYS A 31 35.77 5.33 15.79
CA CYS A 31 36.81 5.02 14.82
C CYS A 31 37.99 4.25 15.41
N SER A 32 38.47 3.22 14.74
CA SER A 32 39.87 2.85 14.79
C SER A 32 40.44 2.63 13.39
N LYS A 33 41.58 3.29 13.12
CA LYS A 33 42.36 3.19 11.90
C LYS A 33 43.19 1.92 11.88
N SER A 34 43.26 1.25 10.74
CA SER A 34 44.49 0.53 10.35
C SER A 34 44.67 0.56 8.84
N SER A 35 45.91 0.76 8.46
CA SER A 35 46.47 0.95 7.12
C SER A 35 46.77 -0.37 6.42
N GLY A 36 46.62 -0.40 5.08
CA GLY A 36 47.50 -1.23 4.26
C GLY A 36 46.91 -1.90 3.03
N SER A 37 47.37 -1.42 1.89
CA SER A 37 47.71 -2.07 0.60
C SER A 37 46.64 -2.34 -0.45
N ASP A 38 46.97 -1.82 -1.63
CA ASP A 38 46.38 -1.90 -2.96
C ASP A 38 45.94 -3.31 -3.41
N ASP A 39 44.75 -3.37 -3.97
CA ASP A 39 44.51 -4.17 -5.17
C ASP A 39 43.38 -3.57 -6.02
N SER A 40 43.66 -3.41 -7.32
CA SER A 40 42.80 -2.74 -8.30
C SER A 40 41.74 -3.69 -8.81
N SER A 41 40.46 -3.45 -8.41
CA SER A 41 39.31 -3.89 -9.17
C SER A 41 38.37 -2.72 -9.34
N THR A 42 38.14 -2.34 -10.60
CA THR A 42 37.20 -1.27 -10.98
C THR A 42 35.77 -1.63 -10.62
N ALA A 43 35.34 -1.18 -9.45
CA ALA A 43 33.94 -1.11 -9.09
C ALA A 43 33.26 0.05 -9.86
N PRO A 44 32.00 -0.05 -10.26
CA PRO A 44 31.31 1.06 -10.90
C PRO A 44 31.24 2.23 -9.92
N THR A 45 31.80 3.35 -10.35
CA THR A 45 31.81 4.61 -9.59
C THR A 45 30.36 5.05 -9.39
N THR A 46 29.85 4.87 -8.18
CA THR A 46 28.61 5.53 -7.77
C THR A 46 28.87 7.02 -7.82
N GLN A 47 28.32 7.70 -8.81
CA GLN A 47 28.35 9.16 -8.87
C GLN A 47 27.60 9.65 -7.63
N VAL A 48 28.33 10.17 -6.65
CA VAL A 48 27.76 11.02 -5.61
C VAL A 48 27.22 12.24 -6.34
N ILE A 49 25.91 12.33 -6.48
CA ILE A 49 25.27 13.50 -7.08
C ILE A 49 25.35 14.61 -6.02
N THR A 50 26.44 15.35 -6.06
CA THR A 50 26.56 16.63 -5.35
C THR A 50 25.81 17.66 -6.18
N THR A 51 24.52 17.78 -5.96
CA THR A 51 23.79 18.97 -6.40
C THR A 51 24.22 20.11 -5.50
N GLU A 52 24.77 21.18 -6.05
CA GLU A 52 24.94 22.45 -5.32
C GLU A 52 23.60 22.79 -4.69
N PRO A 53 23.55 23.25 -3.42
CA PRO A 53 22.31 23.62 -2.76
C PRO A 53 21.61 24.70 -3.59
N VAL A 54 20.47 24.39 -4.17
CA VAL A 54 19.63 25.39 -4.82
C VAL A 54 19.10 26.30 -3.72
N ASN A 55 19.62 27.52 -3.64
CA ASN A 55 19.12 28.50 -2.69
C ASN A 55 17.68 28.89 -3.12
N LEU A 56 16.69 28.27 -2.52
CA LEU A 56 15.26 28.50 -2.79
C LEU A 56 14.77 29.85 -2.29
N GLY A 57 15.69 30.76 -1.82
CA GLY A 57 15.34 32.01 -1.15
C GLY A 57 14.93 31.78 0.29
N ASN A 58 14.71 32.82 1.08
CA ASN A 58 14.38 32.82 2.52
C ASN A 58 13.71 31.53 3.04
N PRO A 59 13.97 31.01 4.25
CA PRO A 59 13.68 29.66 4.67
C PRO A 59 12.28 29.25 4.24
N MET A 60 12.20 28.30 3.29
CA MET A 60 10.96 27.89 2.71
C MET A 60 10.25 26.98 3.73
N GLU A 61 9.30 27.56 4.44
CA GLU A 61 8.43 26.81 5.35
C GLU A 61 7.21 26.34 4.57
N ILE A 62 7.06 25.02 4.37
CA ILE A 62 5.87 24.41 3.78
C ILE A 62 4.95 23.90 4.87
N THR A 63 3.64 24.08 4.70
CA THR A 63 2.61 23.64 5.63
C THR A 63 2.13 22.25 5.27
N TRP A 64 2.20 21.30 6.19
CA TRP A 64 1.82 19.90 6.09
C TRP A 64 0.54 19.62 6.87
N LEU A 65 -0.58 19.35 6.20
CA LEU A 65 -1.85 18.93 6.81
C LEU A 65 -1.98 17.41 6.72
N ALA A 66 -1.94 16.72 7.84
CA ALA A 66 -2.01 15.25 7.89
C ALA A 66 -2.42 14.74 9.29
N ASP A 67 -2.60 13.44 9.41
CA ASP A 67 -2.82 12.73 10.67
C ASP A 67 -1.52 12.32 11.36
N TYR A 68 -0.36 12.59 10.74
CA TYR A 68 0.97 12.36 11.31
C TYR A 68 1.93 13.54 11.06
N ASP A 69 2.84 13.75 11.99
CA ASP A 69 3.88 14.76 11.87
C ASP A 69 5.12 14.19 11.16
N LEU A 70 5.76 14.99 10.32
CA LEU A 70 7.04 14.68 9.67
C LEU A 70 8.24 15.11 10.53
N ASN A 71 8.02 15.93 11.56
CA ASN A 71 9.07 16.38 12.45
C ASN A 71 9.28 15.39 13.60
N PRO A 72 10.52 15.28 14.14
CA PRO A 72 10.80 14.50 15.33
C PRO A 72 9.91 14.90 16.51
N GLN A 73 9.37 13.91 17.22
CA GLN A 73 8.50 14.15 18.38
C GLN A 73 9.31 14.38 19.67
N SER A 74 10.61 14.13 19.63
CA SER A 74 11.52 14.36 20.77
C SER A 74 12.90 14.83 20.27
N PRO A 75 13.68 15.55 21.11
CA PRO A 75 15.01 16.03 20.74
C PRO A 75 16.04 14.94 20.43
N ASN A 76 15.78 13.69 20.87
CA ASN A 76 16.68 12.54 20.65
C ASN A 76 16.22 11.69 19.47
N GLU A 77 15.14 12.06 18.82
CA GLU A 77 14.61 11.36 17.68
C GLU A 77 15.35 11.79 16.40
N GLU A 78 15.80 10.83 15.62
CA GLU A 78 16.47 11.09 14.36
C GLU A 78 15.44 11.65 13.33
N ARG A 79 15.81 12.74 12.67
CA ARG A 79 14.97 13.29 11.60
C ARG A 79 14.82 12.27 10.47
N PRO A 80 13.60 12.09 9.92
CA PRO A 80 13.43 11.34 8.66
C PRO A 80 14.41 11.83 7.60
N ALA A 81 14.97 10.90 6.82
CA ALA A 81 16.00 11.20 5.82
C ALA A 81 15.62 12.32 4.84
N ALA A 82 14.37 12.30 4.37
CA ALA A 82 13.85 13.33 3.47
C ALA A 82 13.77 14.71 4.14
N LEU A 83 13.30 14.77 5.40
CA LEU A 83 13.24 16.00 6.17
C LEU A 83 14.65 16.56 6.42
N ALA A 84 15.59 15.71 6.84
CA ALA A 84 16.98 16.12 7.07
C ALA A 84 17.60 16.67 5.77
N ALA A 85 17.39 16.01 4.63
CA ALA A 85 17.87 16.50 3.33
C ALA A 85 17.23 17.83 2.95
N PHE A 86 15.92 17.99 3.17
CA PHE A 86 15.19 19.22 2.86
C PHE A 86 15.67 20.41 3.72
N GLU A 87 15.88 20.19 5.02
CA GLU A 87 16.36 21.23 5.94
C GLU A 87 17.84 21.59 5.71
N ASP A 88 18.71 20.56 5.63
CA ASP A 88 20.18 20.77 5.63
C ASP A 88 20.69 21.21 4.26
N ASN A 89 20.12 20.71 3.14
CA ASN A 89 20.61 21.03 1.79
C ASN A 89 19.84 22.17 1.14
N TYR A 90 18.56 22.35 1.49
CA TYR A 90 17.68 23.33 0.81
C TYR A 90 17.18 24.44 1.74
N GLY A 91 17.51 24.38 3.05
CA GLY A 91 17.06 25.38 4.04
C GLY A 91 15.55 25.38 4.26
N GLY A 92 14.88 24.28 3.91
CA GLY A 92 13.44 24.15 4.06
C GLY A 92 13.02 23.91 5.52
N LYS A 93 11.71 24.01 5.78
CA LYS A 93 11.08 23.62 7.05
C LYS A 93 9.69 23.07 6.77
N VAL A 94 9.21 22.18 7.64
CA VAL A 94 7.85 21.65 7.58
C VAL A 94 7.08 22.09 8.82
N LYS A 95 5.99 22.83 8.59
CA LYS A 95 5.04 23.22 9.63
C LYS A 95 3.86 22.27 9.61
N TYR A 96 3.71 21.51 10.69
CA TYR A 96 2.63 20.51 10.80
C TYR A 96 1.31 21.14 11.26
N ILE A 97 0.21 20.71 10.62
CA ILE A 97 -1.18 20.95 11.04
C ILE A 97 -1.85 19.61 11.23
N GLN A 98 -2.22 19.31 12.47
CA GLN A 98 -2.83 18.04 12.84
C GLN A 98 -4.28 17.93 12.40
N THR A 99 -4.65 16.75 11.89
CA THR A 99 -6.03 16.32 11.67
C THR A 99 -6.14 14.82 11.99
N SER A 100 -7.34 14.23 11.86
CA SER A 100 -7.52 12.76 11.90
C SER A 100 -7.59 12.19 10.49
N SER A 101 -7.21 10.92 10.30
CA SER A 101 -7.22 10.26 8.99
C SER A 101 -8.61 10.31 8.30
N GLY A 102 -9.69 10.17 9.07
CA GLY A 102 -11.06 10.22 8.52
C GLY A 102 -11.58 11.62 8.18
N GLU A 103 -10.88 12.68 8.61
CA GLU A 103 -11.32 14.08 8.45
C GLU A 103 -10.40 14.91 7.57
N MET A 104 -9.30 14.34 7.07
CA MET A 104 -8.26 15.07 6.33
C MET A 104 -8.81 15.91 5.17
N LEU A 105 -9.60 15.33 4.27
CA LEU A 105 -10.14 16.04 3.09
C LEU A 105 -11.22 17.07 3.48
N THR A 106 -11.99 16.80 4.52
CA THR A 106 -12.96 17.76 5.06
C THR A 106 -12.23 18.97 5.63
N LYS A 107 -11.20 18.72 6.46
CA LYS A 107 -10.37 19.76 7.05
C LYS A 107 -9.64 20.61 5.99
N LEU A 108 -9.11 19.93 4.95
CA LEU A 108 -8.51 20.63 3.81
C LEU A 108 -9.51 21.56 3.14
N SER A 109 -10.75 21.09 2.90
CA SER A 109 -11.80 21.90 2.29
C SER A 109 -12.16 23.13 3.16
N GLU A 110 -12.28 22.95 4.47
CA GLU A 110 -12.55 24.05 5.42
C GLU A 110 -11.44 25.10 5.37
N MET A 111 -10.18 24.68 5.43
CA MET A 111 -9.03 25.59 5.41
C MET A 111 -8.92 26.37 4.09
N LEU A 112 -9.11 25.69 2.95
CA LEU A 112 -9.12 26.34 1.64
C LEU A 112 -10.25 27.38 1.52
N ASN A 113 -11.44 27.07 2.02
CA ASN A 113 -12.57 27.98 2.03
C ASN A 113 -12.36 29.19 2.96
N ALA A 114 -11.61 29.00 4.05
CA ALA A 114 -11.23 30.07 4.96
C ALA A 114 -10.04 30.90 4.44
N GLY A 115 -9.42 30.51 3.32
CA GLY A 115 -8.22 31.16 2.79
C GLY A 115 -6.95 30.89 3.64
N GLU A 116 -6.97 29.83 4.44
CA GLU A 116 -5.82 29.40 5.22
C GLU A 116 -4.76 28.71 4.36
N GLU A 117 -3.50 28.86 4.73
CA GLU A 117 -2.38 28.31 3.97
C GLU A 117 -2.17 26.84 4.31
N VAL A 118 -2.28 25.99 3.28
CA VAL A 118 -1.86 24.58 3.29
C VAL A 118 -1.10 24.33 2.00
N ASP A 119 0.11 23.75 2.08
CA ASP A 119 0.95 23.57 0.90
C ASP A 119 1.00 22.12 0.45
N MET A 120 1.07 21.19 1.38
CA MET A 120 1.31 19.78 1.13
C MET A 120 0.32 18.90 1.88
N PHE A 121 -0.10 17.81 1.25
CA PHE A 121 -1.11 16.87 1.73
C PHE A 121 -0.66 15.42 1.40
N PRO A 122 -0.91 14.42 2.25
CA PRO A 122 -0.63 13.03 1.91
C PRO A 122 -1.53 12.56 0.77
N TYR A 123 -1.00 11.72 -0.10
CA TYR A 123 -1.86 11.05 -1.07
C TYR A 123 -2.82 10.09 -0.35
N ASP A 124 -4.07 10.19 -0.72
CA ASP A 124 -5.15 9.27 -0.38
C ASP A 124 -5.91 8.92 -1.67
N THR A 125 -6.38 7.68 -1.80
CA THR A 125 -7.09 7.23 -3.02
C THR A 125 -8.31 8.08 -3.34
N SER A 126 -9.00 8.62 -2.33
CA SER A 126 -10.16 9.50 -2.49
C SER A 126 -9.81 10.91 -3.02
N ALA A 127 -8.51 11.26 -3.09
CA ALA A 127 -8.08 12.58 -3.57
C ALA A 127 -8.20 12.74 -5.09
N VAL A 128 -8.08 11.66 -5.87
CA VAL A 128 -8.11 11.70 -7.34
C VAL A 128 -9.11 10.66 -7.86
N PRO A 129 -10.11 11.07 -8.66
CA PRO A 129 -10.31 12.37 -9.28
C PRO A 129 -11.09 13.41 -8.46
N SER A 130 -11.82 13.04 -7.39
CA SER A 130 -12.77 13.92 -6.69
C SER A 130 -12.14 15.18 -6.12
N GLY A 131 -11.02 15.06 -5.42
CA GLY A 131 -10.36 16.20 -4.81
C GLY A 131 -9.81 17.18 -5.85
N VAL A 132 -9.31 16.66 -6.98
CA VAL A 132 -8.87 17.49 -8.11
C VAL A 132 -10.04 18.25 -8.71
N MET A 133 -11.17 17.60 -8.94
CA MET A 133 -12.39 18.26 -9.48
C MET A 133 -12.94 19.32 -8.53
N ARG A 134 -12.74 19.17 -7.23
CA ARG A 134 -13.09 20.17 -6.20
C ARG A 134 -12.06 21.29 -6.06
N ASN A 135 -11.03 21.34 -6.93
CA ASN A 135 -9.92 22.28 -6.86
C ASN A 135 -9.16 22.27 -5.53
N GLN A 136 -9.02 21.10 -4.89
CA GLN A 136 -8.24 20.93 -3.67
C GLN A 136 -6.74 20.78 -3.96
N PHE A 137 -6.39 20.28 -5.14
CA PHE A 137 -5.01 19.96 -5.53
C PHE A 137 -4.60 20.65 -6.83
N ALA A 138 -3.32 20.99 -6.91
CA ALA A 138 -2.68 21.53 -8.09
C ALA A 138 -1.75 20.47 -8.74
N PRO A 139 -1.58 20.50 -10.07
CA PRO A 139 -0.64 19.62 -10.75
C PRO A 139 0.81 19.96 -10.42
N LEU A 140 1.68 18.97 -10.49
CA LEU A 140 3.11 19.09 -10.24
C LEU A 140 3.94 19.27 -11.52
N ASP A 141 3.28 19.37 -12.69
CA ASP A 141 3.94 19.45 -13.99
C ASP A 141 4.81 20.71 -14.16
N ASP A 142 4.41 21.82 -13.56
CA ASP A 142 5.15 23.10 -13.67
C ASP A 142 6.39 23.16 -12.75
N VAL A 143 6.63 22.13 -11.93
CA VAL A 143 7.75 22.03 -10.97
C VAL A 143 8.58 20.76 -11.15
N TYR A 144 8.63 20.23 -12.37
CA TYR A 144 9.38 19.02 -12.71
C TYR A 144 10.89 19.15 -12.48
N ASP A 145 11.45 20.35 -12.62
CA ASP A 145 12.87 20.58 -12.32
C ASP A 145 13.15 20.43 -10.82
N GLU A 146 12.30 20.98 -9.98
CA GLU A 146 12.41 20.86 -8.52
C GLU A 146 12.12 19.44 -8.02
N LEU A 147 11.31 18.66 -8.76
CA LEU A 147 11.10 17.23 -8.53
C LEU A 147 12.32 16.39 -8.94
N GLY A 148 13.26 16.96 -9.68
CA GLY A 148 14.41 16.23 -10.23
C GLY A 148 14.02 15.21 -11.30
N MET A 149 12.95 15.45 -12.06
CA MET A 149 12.50 14.54 -13.14
C MET A 149 13.54 14.40 -14.25
N ASN A 150 14.42 15.41 -14.41
CA ASN A 150 15.52 15.41 -15.37
C ASN A 150 16.76 14.66 -14.88
N ILE A 151 16.79 14.21 -13.61
CA ILE A 151 17.92 13.49 -13.03
C ILE A 151 17.87 12.03 -13.49
N SER A 152 18.87 11.64 -14.27
CA SER A 152 18.99 10.28 -14.81
C SER A 152 18.97 9.22 -13.71
N GLY A 153 18.14 8.21 -13.85
CA GLY A 153 18.04 7.09 -12.90
C GLY A 153 17.22 7.36 -11.65
N LEU A 154 16.89 8.62 -11.33
CA LEU A 154 16.14 8.93 -10.10
C LEU A 154 14.72 8.38 -10.15
N TRP A 155 14.03 8.55 -11.27
CA TRP A 155 12.59 8.22 -11.43
C TRP A 155 12.32 7.09 -12.44
N ASP A 156 13.36 6.48 -13.04
CA ASP A 156 13.17 5.57 -14.18
C ASP A 156 12.27 4.36 -13.86
N ASP A 157 12.38 3.81 -12.66
CA ASP A 157 11.56 2.70 -12.17
C ASP A 157 10.11 3.10 -11.82
N MET A 158 9.84 4.39 -11.63
CA MET A 158 8.50 4.89 -11.27
C MET A 158 7.72 5.49 -12.45
N LYS A 159 8.32 5.65 -13.63
CA LYS A 159 7.69 6.31 -14.77
C LYS A 159 6.34 5.72 -15.14
N GLY A 160 6.25 4.39 -15.24
CA GLY A 160 4.98 3.72 -15.55
C GLY A 160 3.92 3.92 -14.49
N THR A 161 4.32 3.90 -13.22
CA THR A 161 3.42 4.15 -12.09
C THR A 161 2.95 5.60 -12.09
N ILE A 162 3.86 6.58 -12.27
CA ILE A 162 3.51 8.01 -12.35
C ILE A 162 2.49 8.25 -13.46
N GLU A 163 2.72 7.70 -14.64
CA GLU A 163 1.81 7.86 -15.79
C GLU A 163 0.43 7.24 -15.53
N SER A 164 0.36 6.11 -14.82
CA SER A 164 -0.94 5.49 -14.48
C SER A 164 -1.82 6.33 -13.57
N TYR A 165 -1.24 7.34 -12.87
CA TYR A 165 -1.94 8.30 -12.03
C TYR A 165 -2.23 9.64 -12.73
N SER A 166 -1.91 9.76 -14.05
CA SER A 166 -2.21 11.00 -14.79
C SER A 166 -3.72 11.21 -14.90
N TYR A 167 -4.16 12.44 -14.68
CA TYR A 167 -5.56 12.84 -14.79
C TYR A 167 -5.67 14.15 -15.58
N ASN A 168 -6.51 14.17 -16.63
CA ASN A 168 -6.63 15.29 -17.58
C ASN A 168 -5.27 15.71 -18.18
N GLY A 169 -4.38 14.73 -18.45
CA GLY A 169 -3.03 14.98 -18.97
C GLY A 169 -2.12 15.73 -18.01
N LYS A 170 -2.38 15.65 -16.69
CA LYS A 170 -1.63 16.29 -15.62
C LYS A 170 -1.30 15.30 -14.52
N HIS A 171 -0.21 15.56 -13.80
CA HIS A 171 0.27 14.72 -12.70
C HIS A 171 0.01 15.40 -11.35
N TYR A 172 -1.02 14.95 -10.65
CA TYR A 172 -1.35 15.39 -9.29
C TYR A 172 -0.74 14.48 -8.22
N VAL A 173 -0.39 13.26 -8.63
CA VAL A 173 0.22 12.23 -7.78
C VAL A 173 1.52 11.79 -8.44
N ILE A 174 2.64 11.97 -7.74
CA ILE A 174 3.95 11.49 -8.16
C ILE A 174 4.46 10.54 -7.07
N PRO A 175 4.24 9.22 -7.24
CA PRO A 175 4.68 8.23 -6.29
C PRO A 175 6.20 8.23 -6.17
N TYR A 176 6.72 8.49 -4.98
CA TYR A 176 8.17 8.42 -4.74
C TYR A 176 8.62 7.06 -4.21
N LYS A 177 7.69 6.23 -3.73
CA LYS A 177 7.96 4.88 -3.22
C LYS A 177 6.68 4.06 -3.24
N LEU A 178 6.82 2.75 -3.40
CA LEU A 178 5.80 1.75 -3.10
C LEU A 178 6.12 1.08 -1.77
N SER A 179 5.12 0.65 -1.01
CA SER A 179 5.32 -0.08 0.25
C SER A 179 4.14 -0.99 0.55
N SER A 180 4.28 -1.80 1.59
CA SER A 180 3.22 -2.63 2.14
C SER A 180 2.45 -3.42 1.08
N PRO A 181 3.12 -4.29 0.30
CA PRO A 181 2.44 -5.11 -0.70
C PRO A 181 1.47 -6.05 -0.02
N PHE A 182 0.33 -6.27 -0.66
CA PHE A 182 -0.61 -7.30 -0.24
C PHE A 182 -0.06 -8.68 -0.61
N MET A 183 -0.03 -9.59 0.36
CA MET A 183 0.65 -10.88 0.26
C MET A 183 -0.18 -12.00 0.89
N ILE A 184 0.25 -13.21 0.63
CA ILE A 184 -0.18 -14.41 1.35
C ILE A 184 0.96 -14.89 2.23
N THR A 185 0.71 -14.98 3.54
CA THR A 185 1.56 -15.69 4.50
C THR A 185 1.11 -17.14 4.59
N TYR A 186 2.05 -18.09 4.59
CA TYR A 186 1.81 -19.51 4.73
C TYR A 186 2.94 -20.18 5.52
N SER A 187 2.75 -21.43 5.95
CA SER A 187 3.76 -22.20 6.64
C SER A 187 4.38 -23.26 5.72
N ARG A 188 5.69 -23.20 5.48
CA ARG A 188 6.43 -24.24 4.76
C ARG A 188 6.32 -25.61 5.44
N LYS A 189 6.34 -25.62 6.75
CA LYS A 189 6.14 -26.85 7.51
C LYS A 189 4.77 -27.47 7.23
N LEU A 190 3.71 -26.66 7.25
CA LEU A 190 2.36 -27.15 6.95
C LEU A 190 2.25 -27.63 5.50
N MET A 191 2.91 -26.95 4.53
CA MET A 191 2.97 -27.44 3.15
C MET A 191 3.58 -28.84 3.06
N GLN A 192 4.69 -29.09 3.76
CA GLN A 192 5.34 -30.40 3.80
C GLN A 192 4.45 -31.46 4.46
N GLU A 193 3.83 -31.16 5.61
CA GLU A 193 2.94 -32.07 6.33
C GLU A 193 1.70 -32.44 5.50
N GLU A 194 1.22 -31.53 4.68
CA GLU A 194 0.04 -31.71 3.83
C GLU A 194 0.36 -32.19 2.40
N GLU A 195 1.65 -32.44 2.10
CA GLU A 195 2.14 -32.85 0.77
C GLU A 195 1.69 -31.87 -0.33
N LEU A 196 1.80 -30.57 -0.04
CA LEU A 196 1.53 -29.46 -0.97
C LEU A 196 2.86 -28.90 -1.48
N ALA A 197 2.85 -28.36 -2.70
CA ALA A 197 3.98 -27.62 -3.24
C ALA A 197 4.24 -26.32 -2.44
N ASP A 198 5.48 -25.85 -2.41
CA ASP A 198 5.81 -24.56 -1.80
C ASP A 198 5.34 -23.41 -2.72
N PRO A 199 4.43 -22.52 -2.26
CA PRO A 199 3.94 -21.39 -3.06
C PRO A 199 5.06 -20.45 -3.53
N TYR A 200 6.13 -20.26 -2.74
CA TYR A 200 7.25 -19.42 -3.13
C TYR A 200 8.06 -20.04 -4.28
N GLU A 201 8.27 -21.36 -4.27
CA GLU A 201 8.89 -22.07 -5.40
C GLU A 201 8.01 -22.01 -6.65
N LEU A 202 6.68 -22.16 -6.50
CA LEU A 202 5.72 -21.99 -7.61
C LEU A 202 5.78 -20.58 -8.20
N TYR A 203 5.86 -19.55 -7.34
CA TYR A 203 6.02 -18.17 -7.76
C TYR A 203 7.34 -17.97 -8.53
N GLN A 204 8.46 -18.47 -8.01
CA GLN A 204 9.76 -18.36 -8.68
C GLN A 204 9.78 -19.01 -10.08
N ASN A 205 8.96 -20.05 -10.29
CA ASN A 205 8.80 -20.76 -11.56
C ASN A 205 7.65 -20.24 -12.43
N ASP A 206 7.05 -19.08 -12.07
CA ASP A 206 5.90 -18.47 -12.75
C ASP A 206 4.64 -19.35 -12.82
N GLN A 207 4.49 -20.26 -11.85
CA GLN A 207 3.37 -21.22 -11.76
C GLN A 207 2.33 -20.83 -10.69
N TRP A 208 2.59 -19.80 -9.86
CA TRP A 208 1.70 -19.36 -8.82
C TRP A 208 0.53 -18.53 -9.38
N ASN A 209 -0.62 -19.18 -9.57
CA ASN A 209 -1.84 -18.62 -10.17
C ASN A 209 -3.10 -19.10 -9.44
N TRP A 210 -4.27 -18.61 -9.85
CA TRP A 210 -5.55 -18.92 -9.22
C TRP A 210 -5.90 -20.41 -9.22
N ASP A 211 -5.59 -21.14 -10.28
CA ASP A 211 -5.93 -22.58 -10.38
C ASP A 211 -5.16 -23.38 -9.32
N ILE A 212 -3.86 -23.17 -9.22
CA ILE A 212 -3.03 -23.82 -8.21
C ILE A 212 -3.43 -23.40 -6.79
N PHE A 213 -3.73 -22.11 -6.60
CA PHE A 213 -4.21 -21.57 -5.33
C PHE A 213 -5.49 -22.27 -4.86
N MET A 214 -6.48 -22.41 -5.75
CA MET A 214 -7.72 -23.12 -5.46
C MET A 214 -7.49 -24.60 -5.18
N GLU A 215 -6.73 -25.29 -6.03
CA GLU A 215 -6.39 -26.70 -5.85
C GLU A 215 -5.78 -26.98 -4.48
N MET A 216 -4.84 -26.14 -4.04
CA MET A 216 -4.18 -26.27 -2.74
C MET A 216 -5.18 -26.10 -1.59
N MET A 217 -6.05 -25.10 -1.65
CA MET A 217 -7.08 -24.88 -0.63
C MET A 217 -8.08 -26.04 -0.57
N GLU A 218 -8.55 -26.54 -1.69
CA GLU A 218 -9.46 -27.68 -1.75
C GLU A 218 -8.81 -28.95 -1.22
N LYS A 219 -7.57 -29.25 -1.62
CA LYS A 219 -6.82 -30.41 -1.12
C LYS A 219 -6.64 -30.35 0.39
N PHE A 220 -6.31 -29.18 0.94
CA PHE A 220 -6.12 -28.99 2.37
C PHE A 220 -7.40 -29.20 3.18
N THR A 221 -8.52 -28.64 2.71
CA THR A 221 -9.80 -28.70 3.44
C THR A 221 -10.51 -30.04 3.29
N SER A 222 -10.34 -30.75 2.17
CA SER A 222 -11.01 -32.03 1.89
C SER A 222 -10.63 -33.18 2.82
N LYS A 223 -9.49 -33.06 3.53
CA LYS A 223 -8.98 -34.12 4.44
C LYS A 223 -9.70 -34.20 5.79
N VAL A 224 -10.56 -33.25 6.10
CA VAL A 224 -11.25 -33.11 7.40
C VAL A 224 -12.71 -32.76 7.21
N PRO A 225 -13.55 -32.90 8.25
CA PRO A 225 -14.95 -32.46 8.17
C PRO A 225 -15.08 -30.97 7.80
N PRO A 226 -16.13 -30.56 7.08
CA PRO A 226 -16.35 -29.18 6.69
C PRO A 226 -16.24 -28.20 7.87
N LEU A 227 -15.70 -27.00 7.64
CA LEU A 227 -15.49 -25.93 8.63
C LEU A 227 -14.50 -26.27 9.76
N SER A 228 -13.80 -27.41 9.68
CA SER A 228 -12.70 -27.75 10.60
C SER A 228 -11.37 -27.12 10.18
N ARG A 229 -11.22 -26.85 8.87
CA ARG A 229 -10.08 -26.17 8.25
C ARG A 229 -10.58 -25.19 7.20
N TYR A 230 -9.78 -24.17 6.93
CA TYR A 230 -10.03 -23.16 5.93
C TYR A 230 -8.84 -23.02 4.99
N GLY A 231 -9.13 -22.83 3.70
CA GLY A 231 -8.11 -22.55 2.69
C GLY A 231 -7.45 -21.21 2.93
N ILE A 232 -8.26 -20.19 3.24
CA ILE A 232 -7.78 -18.80 3.41
C ILE A 232 -8.54 -18.06 4.50
N THR A 233 -7.85 -17.12 5.16
CA THR A 233 -8.43 -16.06 6.00
C THR A 233 -7.76 -14.72 5.67
N GLY A 234 -8.36 -13.63 6.12
CA GLY A 234 -7.90 -12.26 5.85
C GLY A 234 -8.79 -11.53 4.85
N ASP A 235 -8.57 -10.25 4.67
CA ASP A 235 -9.35 -9.39 3.76
C ASP A 235 -8.62 -9.30 2.41
N PHE A 236 -8.94 -10.19 1.48
CA PHE A 236 -8.20 -10.35 0.22
C PHE A 236 -9.02 -10.03 -1.06
N GLY A 237 -10.29 -9.73 -0.95
CA GLY A 237 -11.14 -9.53 -2.13
C GLY A 237 -10.62 -8.44 -3.07
N GLN A 238 -10.13 -7.33 -2.51
CA GLN A 238 -9.50 -6.28 -3.32
C GLN A 238 -8.25 -6.80 -4.05
N ALA A 239 -7.37 -7.54 -3.37
CA ALA A 239 -6.17 -8.08 -3.99
C ALA A 239 -6.51 -9.11 -5.07
N LEU A 240 -7.56 -9.92 -4.87
CA LEU A 240 -8.04 -10.87 -5.87
C LEU A 240 -8.58 -10.15 -7.09
N LEU A 241 -9.46 -9.16 -6.92
CA LEU A 241 -10.00 -8.36 -8.02
C LEU A 241 -8.87 -7.67 -8.81
N GLN A 242 -7.94 -7.01 -8.11
CA GLN A 242 -6.82 -6.28 -8.71
C GLN A 242 -5.77 -7.21 -9.35
N SER A 243 -5.68 -8.48 -8.93
CA SER A 243 -4.78 -9.46 -9.57
C SER A 243 -5.16 -9.80 -11.01
N THR A 244 -6.36 -9.43 -11.46
CA THR A 244 -6.78 -9.46 -12.87
C THR A 244 -6.00 -8.50 -13.76
N GLY A 245 -5.39 -7.46 -13.19
CA GLY A 245 -4.82 -6.34 -13.94
C GLY A 245 -5.87 -5.47 -14.63
N LYS A 246 -7.15 -5.59 -14.24
CA LYS A 246 -8.26 -4.83 -14.82
C LYS A 246 -8.82 -3.86 -13.81
N ASN A 247 -9.05 -2.63 -14.25
CA ASN A 247 -9.75 -1.63 -13.48
C ASN A 247 -11.26 -1.75 -13.71
N VAL A 248 -12.05 -1.52 -12.68
CA VAL A 248 -13.52 -1.45 -12.75
C VAL A 248 -13.95 -0.18 -13.49
N VAL A 249 -13.20 0.90 -13.32
CA VAL A 249 -13.40 2.15 -14.04
C VAL A 249 -12.20 2.45 -14.92
N LEU A 250 -12.42 2.51 -16.22
CA LEU A 250 -11.40 2.91 -17.19
C LEU A 250 -11.41 4.43 -17.37
N TYR A 251 -10.22 4.99 -17.58
CA TYR A 251 -10.02 6.39 -17.94
C TYR A 251 -9.18 6.48 -19.22
N ASP A 252 -9.71 7.11 -20.28
CA ASP A 252 -9.04 7.24 -21.59
C ASP A 252 -8.20 8.53 -21.75
N GLY A 253 -7.98 9.24 -20.65
CA GLY A 253 -7.33 10.56 -20.65
C GLY A 253 -8.32 11.73 -20.72
N LYS A 254 -9.63 11.44 -20.93
CA LYS A 254 -10.69 12.46 -21.04
C LYS A 254 -11.98 12.05 -20.33
N LYS A 255 -12.37 10.80 -20.46
CA LYS A 255 -13.64 10.28 -19.95
C LYS A 255 -13.45 8.98 -19.21
N PHE A 256 -14.29 8.81 -18.22
CA PHE A 256 -14.44 7.55 -17.52
C PHE A 256 -15.47 6.66 -18.21
N SER A 257 -15.24 5.35 -18.13
CA SER A 257 -16.19 4.34 -18.59
C SER A 257 -16.19 3.12 -17.67
N SER A 258 -17.32 2.47 -17.52
CA SER A 258 -17.43 1.24 -16.74
C SER A 258 -16.80 0.06 -17.51
N ASN A 259 -16.01 -0.73 -16.80
CA ASN A 259 -15.42 -1.98 -17.30
C ASN A 259 -15.98 -3.21 -16.58
N LEU A 260 -17.08 -3.06 -15.84
CA LEU A 260 -17.66 -4.12 -15.01
C LEU A 260 -18.04 -5.39 -15.82
N SER A 261 -18.16 -5.29 -17.13
CA SER A 261 -18.43 -6.42 -18.02
C SER A 261 -17.18 -7.08 -18.60
N ASP A 262 -15.97 -6.70 -18.14
CA ASP A 262 -14.74 -7.38 -18.55
C ASP A 262 -14.74 -8.85 -18.06
N PRO A 263 -14.49 -9.84 -18.94
CA PRO A 263 -14.49 -11.24 -18.52
C PRO A 263 -13.52 -11.59 -17.41
N SER A 264 -12.43 -10.83 -17.23
CA SER A 264 -11.47 -11.05 -16.14
C SER A 264 -12.04 -10.63 -14.79
N ILE A 265 -12.81 -9.53 -14.73
CA ILE A 265 -13.55 -9.11 -13.56
C ILE A 265 -14.59 -10.16 -13.18
N GLU A 266 -15.40 -10.62 -14.13
CA GLU A 266 -16.36 -11.70 -13.90
C GLU A 266 -15.69 -12.97 -13.37
N LYS A 267 -14.55 -13.38 -13.92
CA LYS A 267 -13.80 -14.53 -13.41
C LYS A 267 -13.35 -14.36 -11.95
N ALA A 268 -12.90 -13.16 -11.56
CA ALA A 268 -12.51 -12.86 -10.18
C ALA A 268 -13.70 -12.96 -9.22
N GLU A 269 -14.84 -12.42 -9.61
CA GLU A 269 -16.08 -12.47 -8.83
C GLU A 269 -16.61 -13.91 -8.68
N LEU A 270 -16.60 -14.69 -9.78
CA LEU A 270 -16.97 -16.10 -9.74
C LEU A 270 -16.00 -16.93 -8.88
N LEU A 271 -14.71 -16.58 -8.86
CA LEU A 271 -13.74 -17.22 -7.98
C LEU A 271 -14.03 -16.91 -6.49
N MET A 272 -14.38 -15.66 -6.14
CA MET A 272 -14.81 -15.31 -4.77
C MET A 272 -16.06 -16.12 -4.38
N GLN A 273 -17.05 -16.19 -5.27
CA GLN A 273 -18.27 -16.96 -5.06
C GLN A 273 -17.95 -18.47 -4.85
N ASP A 274 -17.04 -19.03 -5.62
CA ASP A 274 -16.63 -20.44 -5.50
C ASP A 274 -15.87 -20.72 -4.19
N ILE A 275 -14.98 -19.82 -3.79
CA ILE A 275 -14.28 -19.88 -2.49
C ILE A 275 -15.29 -19.94 -1.34
N ALA A 276 -16.31 -19.08 -1.37
CA ALA A 276 -17.37 -19.07 -0.36
C ALA A 276 -18.25 -20.34 -0.41
N ALA A 277 -18.70 -20.73 -1.61
CA ALA A 277 -19.56 -21.90 -1.82
C ALA A 277 -18.91 -23.22 -1.34
N LYS A 278 -17.60 -23.33 -1.50
CA LYS A 278 -16.80 -24.46 -1.02
C LYS A 278 -16.39 -24.35 0.45
N SER A 279 -16.81 -23.28 1.15
CA SER A 279 -16.44 -23.03 2.54
C SER A 279 -14.92 -22.97 2.78
N LEU A 280 -14.17 -22.46 1.81
CA LEU A 280 -12.72 -22.33 1.90
C LEU A 280 -12.29 -21.08 2.67
N TYR A 281 -13.15 -20.07 2.80
CA TYR A 281 -12.88 -18.81 3.46
C TYR A 281 -13.32 -18.80 4.92
N ASN A 282 -12.45 -18.27 5.80
CA ASN A 282 -12.81 -17.96 7.18
C ASN A 282 -13.01 -16.45 7.34
N PRO A 283 -14.24 -15.97 7.51
CA PRO A 283 -14.55 -14.54 7.60
C PRO A 283 -14.14 -13.91 8.94
N LYS A 284 -13.70 -14.71 9.91
CA LYS A 284 -13.26 -14.17 11.21
C LYS A 284 -11.96 -13.42 11.05
N TRP A 285 -12.02 -12.12 11.32
CA TRP A 285 -10.83 -11.27 11.29
C TRP A 285 -9.69 -11.80 12.18
N LYS A 286 -8.47 -11.69 11.69
CA LYS A 286 -7.21 -12.07 12.34
C LYS A 286 -6.19 -10.95 12.18
N SER A 287 -5.38 -10.72 13.22
CA SER A 287 -4.24 -9.80 13.18
C SER A 287 -2.95 -10.47 12.68
N SER A 288 -2.91 -11.80 12.70
CA SER A 288 -1.73 -12.59 12.36
C SER A 288 -2.10 -13.98 11.84
N PHE A 289 -1.14 -14.69 11.25
CA PHE A 289 -1.31 -16.07 10.81
C PHE A 289 -1.79 -16.95 11.97
N PRO A 290 -2.91 -17.71 11.80
CA PRO A 290 -3.46 -18.54 12.86
C PRO A 290 -2.51 -19.68 13.26
N ASN A 291 -2.28 -19.84 14.57
CA ASN A 291 -1.32 -20.81 15.13
C ASN A 291 -1.90 -22.21 15.40
N ASN A 292 -3.10 -22.53 14.92
CA ASN A 292 -3.79 -23.79 15.20
C ASN A 292 -3.68 -24.83 14.07
N GLY A 293 -2.93 -24.56 13.00
CA GLY A 293 -2.80 -25.44 11.84
C GLY A 293 -4.08 -25.66 11.02
N ALA A 294 -5.13 -24.87 11.29
CA ALA A 294 -6.43 -25.01 10.64
C ALA A 294 -6.65 -24.04 9.48
N THR A 295 -5.63 -23.26 9.11
CA THR A 295 -5.68 -22.30 8.00
C THR A 295 -4.44 -22.48 7.15
N LEU A 296 -4.63 -22.62 5.83
CA LEU A 296 -3.52 -22.82 4.90
C LEU A 296 -2.86 -21.48 4.55
N PHE A 297 -3.64 -20.46 4.21
CA PHE A 297 -3.22 -19.15 3.75
C PHE A 297 -3.78 -18.03 4.61
N PHE A 298 -2.94 -17.04 4.90
CA PHE A 298 -3.36 -15.80 5.53
C PHE A 298 -3.02 -14.62 4.64
N ALA A 299 -4.04 -13.93 4.17
CA ALA A 299 -3.91 -12.81 3.27
C ALA A 299 -3.87 -11.48 4.05
N SER A 300 -2.80 -10.72 3.90
CA SER A 300 -2.60 -9.44 4.59
C SER A 300 -1.47 -8.62 3.94
N LYS A 301 -1.29 -7.39 4.41
CA LYS A 301 -0.05 -6.63 4.16
C LYS A 301 1.05 -7.03 5.16
N ASP A 302 2.25 -6.51 4.95
CA ASP A 302 3.46 -6.82 5.72
C ASP A 302 3.38 -6.52 7.22
N TRP A 303 2.49 -5.63 7.66
CA TRP A 303 2.31 -5.25 9.07
C TRP A 303 1.99 -6.44 10.00
N SER A 304 1.37 -7.50 9.47
CA SER A 304 0.97 -8.67 10.27
C SER A 304 2.08 -9.72 10.43
N LEU A 305 3.17 -9.62 9.64
CA LEU A 305 4.15 -10.70 9.51
C LEU A 305 4.99 -10.89 10.76
N ALA A 306 5.43 -9.80 11.39
CA ALA A 306 6.23 -9.88 12.62
C ALA A 306 5.45 -10.56 13.77
N GLU A 307 4.17 -10.20 13.94
CA GLU A 307 3.27 -10.86 14.90
C GLU A 307 3.01 -12.33 14.51
N SER A 308 2.84 -12.59 13.21
CA SER A 308 2.66 -13.96 12.70
C SER A 308 3.86 -14.85 13.05
N ASN A 309 5.09 -14.38 12.84
CA ASN A 309 6.31 -15.10 13.20
C ASN A 309 6.40 -15.33 14.72
N ALA A 310 6.12 -14.30 15.52
CA ALA A 310 6.17 -14.41 16.99
C ALA A 310 5.17 -15.43 17.54
N ASN A 311 3.96 -15.49 16.95
CA ASN A 311 2.92 -16.43 17.36
C ASN A 311 3.14 -17.85 16.82
N ASN A 312 4.03 -18.04 15.84
CA ASN A 312 4.25 -19.30 15.13
C ASN A 312 5.75 -19.60 14.95
N PRO A 313 6.58 -19.62 16.01
CA PRO A 313 8.04 -19.73 15.90
C PRO A 313 8.53 -21.02 15.23
N ASP A 314 7.74 -22.09 15.28
CA ASP A 314 8.10 -23.41 14.74
C ASP A 314 7.44 -23.74 13.39
N MET A 315 6.76 -22.79 12.77
CA MET A 315 5.96 -23.04 11.57
C MET A 315 6.68 -22.71 10.26
N ASP A 316 7.87 -22.14 10.32
CA ASP A 316 8.63 -21.73 9.13
C ASP A 316 7.76 -20.92 8.16
N LEU A 317 7.32 -19.72 8.62
CA LEU A 317 6.43 -18.90 7.84
C LEU A 317 7.18 -18.25 6.67
N MET A 318 6.54 -18.22 5.51
CA MET A 318 7.00 -17.53 4.32
C MET A 318 5.88 -16.68 3.73
N VAL A 319 6.24 -15.75 2.87
CA VAL A 319 5.31 -14.87 2.16
C VAL A 319 5.45 -15.05 0.65
N VAL A 320 4.33 -14.93 -0.05
CA VAL A 320 4.26 -14.98 -1.51
C VAL A 320 3.31 -13.89 -1.99
N PRO A 321 3.50 -13.30 -3.19
CA PRO A 321 2.54 -12.32 -3.71
C PRO A 321 1.16 -12.99 -3.87
N PHE A 322 0.09 -12.19 -3.89
CA PHE A 322 -1.23 -12.74 -4.23
C PHE A 322 -1.16 -13.40 -5.62
N PRO A 323 -1.76 -14.60 -5.82
CA PRO A 323 -1.63 -15.32 -7.08
C PRO A 323 -2.21 -14.53 -8.23
N LYS A 324 -1.55 -14.56 -9.38
CA LYS A 324 -2.07 -13.91 -10.59
C LYS A 324 -3.26 -14.68 -11.17
N ALA A 325 -4.12 -13.99 -11.91
CA ALA A 325 -5.13 -14.67 -12.72
C ALA A 325 -4.45 -15.68 -13.66
N THR A 326 -5.09 -16.82 -13.88
CA THR A 326 -4.49 -17.95 -14.63
C THR A 326 -4.06 -17.58 -16.05
N ASP A 327 -4.77 -16.62 -16.66
CA ASP A 327 -4.51 -16.08 -18.00
C ASP A 327 -3.73 -14.74 -18.01
N ALA A 328 -3.22 -14.29 -16.86
CA ALA A 328 -2.44 -13.07 -16.77
C ALA A 328 -0.94 -13.31 -17.03
N ASP A 329 -0.35 -12.47 -17.87
CA ASP A 329 1.09 -12.52 -18.17
C ASP A 329 1.97 -11.97 -17.03
N LYS A 330 1.42 -11.10 -16.20
CA LYS A 330 2.14 -10.39 -15.12
C LYS A 330 1.34 -10.38 -13.82
N TYR A 331 2.07 -10.25 -12.72
CA TYR A 331 1.47 -9.99 -11.42
C TYR A 331 1.03 -8.53 -11.34
N CYS A 332 -0.23 -8.29 -10.97
CA CYS A 332 -0.70 -7.00 -10.50
C CYS A 332 -0.78 -7.05 -8.98
N ILE A 333 -0.25 -6.01 -8.33
CA ILE A 333 -0.13 -5.99 -6.88
C ILE A 333 -0.87 -4.82 -6.25
N THR A 334 -1.66 -5.13 -5.24
CA THR A 334 -2.20 -4.14 -4.32
C THR A 334 -1.10 -3.74 -3.35
N CYS A 335 -0.73 -2.46 -3.31
CA CYS A 335 0.30 -1.94 -2.40
C CYS A 335 0.00 -0.49 -2.02
N ASP A 336 0.70 0.02 -1.02
CA ASP A 336 0.59 1.42 -0.66
C ASP A 336 1.42 2.29 -1.61
N ILE A 337 0.79 3.35 -2.09
CA ILE A 337 1.40 4.37 -2.95
C ILE A 337 1.84 5.53 -2.06
N ASN A 338 3.16 5.67 -1.88
CA ASN A 338 3.70 6.77 -1.10
C ASN A 338 3.90 7.98 -2.00
N ALA A 339 3.02 8.96 -1.87
CA ALA A 339 3.07 10.22 -2.57
C ALA A 339 2.62 11.37 -1.67
N LYS A 340 3.00 12.58 -2.05
CA LYS A 340 2.51 13.81 -1.45
C LYS A 340 1.94 14.70 -2.54
N MET A 341 0.87 15.39 -2.25
CA MET A 341 0.12 16.21 -3.19
C MET A 341 0.34 17.69 -2.91
N LEU A 342 0.46 18.47 -3.98
CA LEU A 342 0.47 19.91 -3.92
C LEU A 342 -0.96 20.42 -3.73
N VAL A 343 -1.20 21.19 -2.66
CA VAL A 343 -2.52 21.78 -2.40
C VAL A 343 -2.75 22.96 -3.37
N ALA A 344 -3.98 23.08 -3.84
CA ALA A 344 -4.38 24.17 -4.73
C ALA A 344 -4.13 25.55 -4.06
N ASN A 345 -3.72 26.53 -4.87
CA ASN A 345 -3.37 27.89 -4.42
C ASN A 345 -2.13 28.01 -3.52
N SER A 346 -1.39 26.92 -3.25
CA SER A 346 -0.09 27.03 -2.58
C SER A 346 0.85 27.97 -3.36
N LYS A 347 1.54 28.84 -2.63
CA LYS A 347 2.59 29.71 -3.19
C LYS A 347 3.98 29.07 -3.10
N LYS A 348 4.06 27.83 -2.61
CA LYS A 348 5.29 27.13 -2.27
C LYS A 348 5.46 25.82 -3.06
N ALA A 349 4.91 25.77 -4.27
CA ALA A 349 4.95 24.59 -5.14
C ALA A 349 6.38 24.03 -5.31
N LYS A 350 7.38 24.91 -5.49
CA LYS A 350 8.80 24.51 -5.58
C LYS A 350 9.30 23.82 -4.31
N GLY A 351 8.92 24.32 -3.13
CA GLY A 351 9.30 23.69 -1.86
C GLY A 351 8.66 22.33 -1.67
N VAL A 352 7.37 22.17 -2.02
CA VAL A 352 6.68 20.89 -2.00
C VAL A 352 7.36 19.90 -2.96
N ALA A 353 7.66 20.33 -4.18
CA ALA A 353 8.34 19.50 -5.17
C ALA A 353 9.73 19.07 -4.70
N THR A 354 10.52 20.01 -4.13
CA THR A 354 11.82 19.69 -3.53
C THR A 354 11.71 18.69 -2.39
N TYR A 355 10.68 18.82 -1.54
CA TYR A 355 10.46 17.84 -0.47
C TYR A 355 10.14 16.44 -1.04
N ILE A 356 9.28 16.35 -2.05
CA ILE A 356 8.97 15.09 -2.75
C ILE A 356 10.23 14.50 -3.38
N MET A 357 11.10 15.31 -3.97
CA MET A 357 12.41 14.87 -4.48
C MET A 357 13.28 14.31 -3.35
N CYS A 358 13.33 14.95 -2.19
CA CYS A 358 14.07 14.43 -1.02
C CYS A 358 13.52 13.06 -0.56
N GLU A 359 12.21 12.86 -0.57
CA GLU A 359 11.58 11.55 -0.29
C GLU A 359 12.05 10.50 -1.33
N ARG A 360 12.11 10.88 -2.61
CA ARG A 360 12.56 9.98 -3.66
C ARG A 360 14.03 9.59 -3.51
N TYR A 361 14.92 10.53 -3.18
CA TYR A 361 16.31 10.24 -2.86
C TYR A 361 16.43 9.28 -1.69
N ALA A 362 15.73 9.55 -0.59
CA ALA A 362 15.73 8.68 0.57
C ALA A 362 15.24 7.25 0.24
N ALA A 363 14.31 7.13 -0.70
CA ALA A 363 13.78 5.84 -1.14
C ALA A 363 14.73 5.06 -2.06
N LYS A 364 15.78 5.70 -2.61
CA LYS A 364 16.74 5.08 -3.55
C LYS A 364 18.16 4.98 -3.02
N ASP A 365 18.51 5.78 -2.04
CA ASP A 365 19.88 5.78 -1.50
C ASP A 365 20.13 4.51 -0.68
N GLN A 366 21.20 3.78 -1.07
CA GLN A 366 21.53 2.49 -0.47
C GLN A 366 21.73 2.55 1.04
N LYS A 367 22.29 3.64 1.55
CA LYS A 367 22.48 3.84 3.00
C LYS A 367 21.14 3.80 3.76
N TYR A 368 20.10 4.45 3.19
CA TYR A 368 18.77 4.47 3.82
C TYR A 368 18.02 3.15 3.64
N LEU A 369 18.22 2.47 2.50
CA LEU A 369 17.69 1.14 2.27
C LEU A 369 18.29 0.12 3.24
N ASP A 370 19.61 0.14 3.41
CA ASP A 370 20.32 -0.73 4.37
C ASP A 370 19.84 -0.45 5.81
N ALA A 371 19.72 0.82 6.18
CA ALA A 371 19.22 1.20 7.49
C ALA A 371 17.75 0.75 7.70
N ALA A 372 16.90 0.84 6.67
CA ALA A 372 15.54 0.34 6.73
C ALA A 372 15.49 -1.20 6.89
N LYS A 373 16.32 -1.94 6.15
CA LYS A 373 16.48 -3.39 6.29
C LYS A 373 16.91 -3.76 7.72
N GLN A 374 17.95 -3.12 8.22
CA GLN A 374 18.43 -3.38 9.60
C GLN A 374 17.36 -3.10 10.65
N ARG A 375 16.62 -1.99 10.51
CA ARG A 375 15.49 -1.70 11.41
C ARG A 375 14.42 -2.79 11.34
N ALA A 376 14.02 -3.21 10.15
CA ALA A 376 13.01 -4.25 9.97
C ALA A 376 13.42 -5.59 10.61
N LEU A 377 14.70 -5.98 10.46
CA LEU A 377 15.24 -7.24 11.01
C LEU A 377 15.47 -7.18 12.53
N THR A 378 15.59 -6.00 13.13
CA THR A 378 15.89 -5.81 14.56
C THR A 378 14.75 -5.18 15.36
N ALA A 379 13.63 -4.84 14.68
CA ALA A 379 12.49 -4.22 15.33
C ALA A 379 11.88 -5.14 16.38
N LYS A 380 11.75 -4.61 17.61
CA LYS A 380 11.02 -5.29 18.69
C LYS A 380 9.63 -4.67 18.79
N ASN A 381 8.60 -5.47 18.67
CA ASN A 381 7.24 -4.96 18.84
C ASN A 381 6.91 -4.83 20.33
N SER A 382 7.26 -3.67 20.91
CA SER A 382 7.02 -3.38 22.33
C SER A 382 5.54 -3.11 22.67
N LEU A 383 4.68 -2.88 21.66
CA LEU A 383 3.27 -2.51 21.89
C LEU A 383 2.41 -3.70 22.36
N LEU A 384 2.78 -4.92 21.98
CA LEU A 384 1.98 -6.12 22.29
C LEU A 384 2.53 -6.90 23.50
N GLY A 385 3.62 -6.45 24.11
CA GLY A 385 4.24 -7.17 25.24
C GLY A 385 4.77 -8.57 24.89
N THR A 386 4.82 -8.91 23.60
CA THR A 386 5.37 -10.18 23.11
C THR A 386 6.88 -10.04 22.93
N PRO A 387 7.67 -11.02 23.37
CA PRO A 387 9.10 -11.02 23.11
C PRO A 387 9.34 -11.22 21.60
N GLU A 388 10.05 -10.26 20.99
CA GLU A 388 10.73 -10.41 19.72
C GLU A 388 9.87 -10.82 18.51
N ALA A 389 8.87 -9.97 18.18
CA ALA A 389 8.27 -10.01 16.85
C ALA A 389 9.33 -9.55 15.83
N PHE A 390 9.81 -10.42 14.97
CA PHE A 390 10.79 -10.11 13.92
C PHE A 390 10.36 -10.69 12.59
N ILE A 391 10.87 -10.11 11.50
CA ILE A 391 10.83 -10.74 10.18
C ILE A 391 12.20 -11.31 9.83
N THR A 392 12.24 -12.38 9.03
CA THR A 392 13.50 -12.94 8.57
C THR A 392 14.05 -12.13 7.39
N GLU A 393 15.36 -12.24 7.13
CA GLU A 393 15.97 -11.58 5.98
C GLU A 393 15.36 -12.08 4.66
N GLU A 394 15.08 -13.38 4.54
CA GLU A 394 14.42 -13.97 3.37
C GLU A 394 13.03 -13.36 3.14
N GLN A 395 12.23 -13.21 4.21
CA GLN A 395 10.92 -12.56 4.12
C GLN A 395 11.04 -11.09 3.72
N TYR A 396 11.98 -10.35 4.31
CA TYR A 396 12.23 -8.95 3.95
C TYR A 396 12.58 -8.81 2.46
N ASP A 397 13.54 -9.60 1.98
CA ASP A 397 14.01 -9.53 0.60
C ASP A 397 12.89 -9.95 -0.38
N ALA A 398 12.07 -10.93 -0.03
CA ALA A 398 10.89 -11.32 -0.78
C ALA A 398 9.90 -10.15 -0.88
N ILE A 399 9.54 -9.51 0.24
CA ILE A 399 8.64 -8.35 0.27
C ILE A 399 9.15 -7.22 -0.62
N GLN A 400 10.44 -6.87 -0.53
CA GLN A 400 11.02 -5.83 -1.37
C GLN A 400 10.98 -6.20 -2.86
N SER A 401 11.14 -7.47 -3.19
CA SER A 401 11.05 -7.95 -4.58
C SER A 401 9.66 -7.81 -5.19
N TYR A 402 8.59 -7.83 -4.37
CA TYR A 402 7.20 -7.64 -4.83
C TYR A 402 6.86 -6.17 -5.13
N LEU A 403 7.72 -5.24 -4.72
CA LEU A 403 7.60 -3.81 -5.03
C LEU A 403 8.42 -3.39 -6.25
N ASP A 404 9.10 -4.33 -6.90
CA ASP A 404 9.87 -4.11 -8.13
C ASP A 404 8.94 -3.91 -9.33
N THR A 405 8.80 -2.68 -9.79
CA THR A 405 7.90 -2.30 -10.90
C THR A 405 8.32 -2.88 -12.26
N SER A 406 9.51 -3.47 -12.37
CA SER A 406 9.91 -4.22 -13.56
C SER A 406 9.22 -5.58 -13.67
N LYS A 407 8.79 -6.14 -12.53
CA LYS A 407 8.14 -7.46 -12.41
C LYS A 407 6.66 -7.36 -12.08
N PHE A 408 6.28 -6.37 -11.29
CA PHE A 408 4.94 -6.17 -10.78
C PHE A 408 4.35 -4.86 -11.29
N THR A 409 3.05 -4.89 -11.57
CA THR A 409 2.28 -3.68 -11.89
C THR A 409 1.48 -3.27 -10.65
N PRO A 410 1.75 -2.10 -10.05
CA PRO A 410 0.90 -1.58 -8.98
C PRO A 410 -0.51 -1.35 -9.49
N ALA A 411 -1.51 -1.83 -8.74
CA ALA A 411 -2.89 -1.62 -9.09
C ALA A 411 -3.30 -0.16 -8.82
N ASN A 412 -3.96 0.46 -9.80
CA ASN A 412 -4.56 1.78 -9.67
C ASN A 412 -5.91 1.80 -10.37
N ASP A 413 -6.98 2.06 -9.62
CA ASP A 413 -8.33 2.22 -10.17
C ASP A 413 -8.92 3.53 -9.65
N PHE A 414 -9.24 4.44 -10.54
CA PHE A 414 -9.86 5.73 -10.21
C PHE A 414 -11.23 5.60 -9.54
N ALA A 415 -11.86 4.43 -9.60
CA ALA A 415 -13.12 4.16 -8.88
C ALA A 415 -13.02 4.51 -7.39
N TYR A 416 -11.88 4.19 -6.76
CA TYR A 416 -11.65 4.49 -5.34
C TYR A 416 -11.64 5.98 -5.00
N GLY A 417 -11.43 6.85 -5.99
CA GLY A 417 -11.42 8.30 -5.85
C GLY A 417 -12.69 9.01 -6.32
N MET A 418 -13.75 8.28 -6.72
CA MET A 418 -14.98 8.87 -7.27
C MET A 418 -16.02 9.26 -6.22
N GLY A 419 -15.75 9.06 -4.93
CA GLY A 419 -16.65 9.46 -3.83
C GLY A 419 -17.26 8.28 -3.11
N GLU A 420 -18.04 8.57 -2.04
CA GLU A 420 -18.50 7.58 -1.06
C GLU A 420 -19.40 6.48 -1.65
N LYS A 421 -20.11 6.74 -2.72
CA LYS A 421 -20.96 5.71 -3.36
C LYS A 421 -20.12 4.67 -4.11
N MET A 422 -18.95 5.06 -4.58
CA MET A 422 -17.99 4.14 -5.19
C MET A 422 -17.13 3.46 -4.13
N HIS A 423 -16.61 4.23 -3.18
CA HIS A 423 -15.69 3.76 -2.17
C HIS A 423 -16.03 4.39 -0.82
N SER A 424 -16.48 3.58 0.12
CA SER A 424 -16.73 4.02 1.49
C SER A 424 -16.29 2.94 2.46
N TYR A 425 -15.54 3.33 3.47
CA TYR A 425 -15.19 2.47 4.61
C TYR A 425 -16.34 2.37 5.63
N GLY A 426 -17.58 2.49 5.18
CA GLY A 426 -18.77 2.44 6.02
C GLY A 426 -19.13 1.04 6.52
N GLU A 427 -20.14 0.98 7.36
CA GLU A 427 -20.54 -0.22 8.08
C GLU A 427 -20.95 -1.41 7.20
N TYR A 428 -20.84 -2.56 7.73
CA TYR A 428 -20.78 -3.95 7.33
C TYR A 428 -22.03 -4.56 6.63
N THR A 429 -22.86 -3.78 5.97
CA THR A 429 -23.99 -4.29 5.19
C THR A 429 -23.86 -3.87 3.73
N TYR A 430 -24.28 -4.72 2.80
CA TYR A 430 -24.16 -4.46 1.36
C TYR A 430 -24.80 -3.14 0.90
N ASP A 431 -25.82 -2.67 1.60
CA ASP A 431 -26.56 -1.44 1.29
C ASP A 431 -25.88 -0.15 1.79
N THR A 432 -24.89 -0.28 2.69
CA THR A 432 -24.11 0.83 3.24
C THR A 432 -22.68 0.89 2.71
N ARG A 433 -22.19 -0.19 2.09
CA ARG A 433 -20.87 -0.23 1.43
C ARG A 433 -20.91 0.50 0.10
N GLY A 434 -19.78 1.07 -0.32
CA GLY A 434 -19.57 1.54 -1.67
C GLY A 434 -19.58 0.38 -2.69
N ALA A 435 -19.66 0.72 -3.98
CA ALA A 435 -19.70 -0.29 -5.04
C ALA A 435 -18.42 -1.14 -5.07
N MET A 436 -17.25 -0.53 -4.81
CA MET A 436 -15.96 -1.24 -4.79
C MET A 436 -15.84 -2.19 -3.60
N GLU A 437 -16.30 -1.80 -2.39
CA GLU A 437 -16.33 -2.70 -1.23
C GLU A 437 -17.28 -3.88 -1.44
N ASN A 438 -18.41 -3.66 -2.12
CA ASN A 438 -19.31 -4.76 -2.48
C ASN A 438 -18.65 -5.73 -3.46
N LEU A 439 -17.96 -5.25 -4.51
CA LEU A 439 -17.20 -6.09 -5.44
C LEU A 439 -16.08 -6.89 -4.75
N THR A 440 -15.55 -6.43 -3.63
CA THR A 440 -14.43 -7.10 -2.96
C THR A 440 -14.84 -7.96 -1.76
N THR A 441 -16.13 -7.95 -1.38
CA THR A 441 -16.56 -8.60 -0.13
C THR A 441 -17.84 -9.42 -0.27
N ALA A 442 -18.81 -8.96 -1.07
CA ALA A 442 -20.16 -9.52 -1.01
C ALA A 442 -20.22 -11.01 -1.40
N LEU A 443 -19.42 -11.46 -2.36
CA LEU A 443 -19.42 -12.86 -2.77
C LEU A 443 -18.54 -13.77 -1.90
N LEU A 444 -17.64 -13.21 -1.09
CA LEU A 444 -16.91 -13.95 -0.06
C LEU A 444 -17.78 -14.18 1.19
N GLU A 445 -18.72 -13.28 1.46
CA GLU A 445 -19.68 -13.34 2.57
C GLU A 445 -21.10 -13.22 2.03
N PRO A 446 -21.57 -14.20 1.22
CA PRO A 446 -22.82 -14.08 0.48
C PRO A 446 -24.01 -13.94 1.41
N ALA A 447 -24.85 -12.94 1.13
CA ALA A 447 -26.10 -12.68 1.84
C ALA A 447 -27.14 -12.14 0.86
N GLU A 448 -28.41 -12.61 0.98
CA GLU A 448 -29.49 -12.05 0.18
C GLU A 448 -29.62 -10.52 0.38
N PRO A 449 -29.84 -9.72 -0.69
CA PRO A 449 -30.16 -10.16 -2.06
C PRO A 449 -28.95 -10.27 -3.00
N VAL A 450 -27.71 -10.09 -2.55
CA VAL A 450 -26.49 -10.03 -3.39
C VAL A 450 -25.57 -11.24 -3.14
N ASP A 451 -26.09 -12.43 -3.30
CA ASP A 451 -25.43 -13.71 -3.04
C ASP A 451 -24.85 -14.42 -4.27
N THR A 452 -25.06 -13.85 -5.48
CA THR A 452 -24.45 -14.33 -6.74
C THR A 452 -23.86 -13.17 -7.53
N TRP A 453 -22.94 -13.49 -8.47
CA TRP A 453 -22.33 -12.49 -9.33
C TRP A 453 -23.37 -11.68 -10.12
N GLU A 454 -24.36 -12.34 -10.71
CA GLU A 454 -25.40 -11.65 -11.47
C GLU A 454 -26.16 -10.64 -10.63
N LYS A 455 -26.56 -11.02 -9.39
CA LYS A 455 -27.26 -10.14 -8.48
C LYS A 455 -26.35 -8.99 -8.00
N LEU A 456 -25.10 -9.29 -7.67
CA LEU A 456 -24.12 -8.28 -7.28
C LEU A 456 -23.86 -7.28 -8.41
N ARG A 457 -23.63 -7.76 -9.63
CA ARG A 457 -23.43 -6.91 -10.80
C ARG A 457 -24.62 -6.00 -11.05
N ASP A 458 -25.84 -6.55 -11.02
CA ASP A 458 -27.06 -5.77 -11.23
C ASP A 458 -27.30 -4.75 -10.11
N TYR A 459 -26.76 -4.99 -8.91
CA TYR A 459 -26.81 -4.06 -7.79
C TYR A 459 -25.77 -2.92 -7.93
N VAL A 460 -24.50 -3.22 -8.22
CA VAL A 460 -23.45 -2.21 -8.26
C VAL A 460 -23.41 -1.41 -9.57
N LYS A 461 -23.82 -2.02 -10.70
CA LYS A 461 -23.74 -1.37 -12.02
C LYS A 461 -24.45 -0.02 -12.09
N PRO A 462 -25.69 0.16 -11.60
CA PRO A 462 -26.35 1.47 -11.64
C PRO A 462 -25.64 2.54 -10.81
N VAL A 463 -24.97 2.14 -9.72
CA VAL A 463 -24.16 3.05 -8.88
C VAL A 463 -22.93 3.50 -9.66
N ILE A 464 -22.19 2.56 -10.22
CA ILE A 464 -20.97 2.83 -11.00
C ILE A 464 -21.30 3.73 -12.21
N ASP A 465 -22.31 3.38 -12.99
CA ASP A 465 -22.70 4.14 -14.18
C ASP A 465 -23.10 5.58 -13.82
N LYS A 466 -23.83 5.78 -12.72
CA LYS A 466 -24.26 7.09 -12.25
C LYS A 466 -23.11 7.98 -11.80
N GLU A 467 -22.16 7.40 -11.04
CA GLU A 467 -20.97 8.13 -10.60
C GLU A 467 -20.09 8.48 -11.81
N ILE A 468 -19.85 7.56 -12.73
CA ILE A 468 -19.13 7.83 -13.98
C ILE A 468 -19.80 8.96 -14.78
N GLU A 469 -21.14 8.96 -14.89
CA GLU A 469 -21.87 10.04 -15.58
C GLU A 469 -21.64 11.40 -14.89
N ALA A 470 -21.59 11.43 -13.55
CA ALA A 470 -21.33 12.65 -12.80
C ALA A 470 -19.92 13.21 -13.04
N PHE A 471 -18.93 12.33 -13.15
CA PHE A 471 -17.52 12.71 -13.41
C PHE A 471 -17.23 13.06 -14.87
N ASN A 472 -18.09 12.71 -15.81
CA ASN A 472 -17.96 13.02 -17.23
C ASN A 472 -18.66 14.34 -17.65
N LYS A 473 -19.34 15.03 -16.71
CA LYS A 473 -20.01 16.34 -16.94
C LYS A 473 -19.04 17.48 -16.80
#